data_ea321b99d915949021c38752ddb04529
#
_entry.id   ea321b99d915949021c38752ddb04529
#
_cell.length_a   1.000
_cell.length_b   1.000
_cell.length_c   1.000
_cell.angle_alpha   90.00
_cell.angle_beta   90.00
_cell.angle_gamma   90.00
#
_symmetry.space_group_name_H-M   'P 1'
#
loop_
_entity.id
_entity.type
_entity.pdbx_description
1 polymer ?
#
loop_
_entity_poly.entity_id
_entity_poly.type
_entity_poly.pdbx_seq_one_letter_code
_entity_poly.pdbx_strand_id
1 'polypeptide(L)'
;MNIIETTNEAMTSEPTPIVRSYSGRKEITTINLNVTQNTDGEYQCQTLSISHDGRLSASDIIKIISGKGLFGHIGVAFLKCLVSLFAIPDYDTLAAVLVSGRYTYPEELSCHRKALLGDMQPLTELNAYVEQCKVLAAQCFDNADTPNNENKNENENE
;
A
#
# COMPACT_ATOMS: atom_id res chain seq x y z
N MET A 1 9.02 18.81 -4.87
CA MET A 1 7.80 18.16 -4.39
C MET A 1 7.27 18.92 -3.18
N ASN A 2 5.99 19.26 -3.16
CA ASN A 2 5.31 19.90 -2.03
C ASN A 2 4.13 19.02 -1.63
N ILE A 3 3.93 18.79 -0.33
CA ILE A 3 2.87 17.94 0.22
C ILE A 3 2.05 18.78 1.18
N ILE A 4 0.74 18.83 0.95
CA ILE A 4 -0.23 19.50 1.78
C ILE A 4 -1.19 18.44 2.33
N GLU A 5 -1.36 18.43 3.66
CA GLU A 5 -2.31 17.57 4.36
C GLU A 5 -3.53 18.37 4.77
N THR A 6 -4.70 17.84 4.50
CA THR A 6 -5.98 18.46 4.92
C THR A 6 -6.94 17.36 5.38
N THR A 7 -7.87 17.72 6.25
CA THR A 7 -9.03 16.89 6.57
C THR A 7 -10.23 17.51 5.88
N ASN A 8 -10.87 16.74 4.98
CA ASN A 8 -12.07 17.18 4.29
C ASN A 8 -13.28 16.58 4.96
N GLU A 9 -14.23 17.43 5.28
CA GLU A 9 -15.50 17.08 5.93
C GLU A 9 -16.68 17.41 5.02
N ALA A 10 -17.80 16.72 5.24
CA ALA A 10 -19.07 17.02 4.58
C ALA A 10 -19.06 16.92 3.03
N MET A 11 -18.43 15.88 2.50
CA MET A 11 -18.56 15.56 1.07
C MET A 11 -19.82 14.74 0.82
N THR A 12 -20.60 15.12 -0.20
CA THR A 12 -21.86 14.46 -0.56
C THR A 12 -21.69 13.18 -1.36
N SER A 13 -20.48 12.90 -1.84
CA SER A 13 -20.12 11.68 -2.59
C SER A 13 -18.84 11.07 -2.04
N GLU A 14 -18.72 9.75 -2.16
CA GLU A 14 -17.50 9.05 -1.77
C GLU A 14 -16.30 9.55 -2.57
N PRO A 15 -15.22 10.01 -1.90
CA PRO A 15 -14.05 10.52 -2.59
C PRO A 15 -13.27 9.39 -3.27
N THR A 16 -12.86 9.65 -4.51
CA THR A 16 -11.96 8.72 -5.21
C THR A 16 -10.62 8.62 -4.47
N PRO A 17 -10.13 7.41 -4.15
CA PRO A 17 -8.94 7.23 -3.33
C PRO A 17 -7.67 7.90 -3.87
N ILE A 18 -7.48 7.90 -5.20
CA ILE A 18 -6.34 8.56 -5.85
C ILE A 18 -6.84 9.32 -7.06
N VAL A 19 -6.59 10.63 -7.09
CA VAL A 19 -6.95 11.51 -8.22
C VAL A 19 -5.69 12.18 -8.74
N ARG A 20 -5.54 12.23 -10.06
CA ARG A 20 -4.48 12.99 -10.74
C ARG A 20 -5.05 14.15 -11.50
N SER A 21 -4.44 15.29 -11.34
CA SER A 21 -4.78 16.52 -12.05
C SER A 21 -3.50 17.27 -12.44
N TYR A 22 -3.64 18.30 -13.25
CA TYR A 22 -2.51 19.11 -13.70
C TYR A 22 -2.76 20.57 -13.40
N SER A 23 -1.73 21.25 -12.89
CA SER A 23 -1.71 22.70 -12.73
C SER A 23 -0.46 23.25 -13.42
N GLY A 24 -0.64 23.78 -14.63
CA GLY A 24 0.47 24.17 -15.48
C GLY A 24 1.30 22.97 -15.93
N ARG A 25 2.59 22.97 -15.55
CA ARG A 25 3.54 21.88 -15.86
C ARG A 25 3.66 20.84 -14.74
N LYS A 26 3.00 21.06 -13.60
CA LYS A 26 3.08 20.16 -12.45
C LYS A 26 1.89 19.22 -12.43
N GLU A 27 2.16 17.96 -12.11
CA GLU A 27 1.13 17.00 -11.74
C GLU A 27 0.79 17.19 -10.26
N ILE A 28 -0.51 17.14 -9.95
CA ILE A 28 -1.03 17.11 -8.59
C ILE A 28 -1.67 15.75 -8.38
N THR A 29 -1.09 14.96 -7.50
CA THR A 29 -1.67 13.70 -7.06
C THR A 29 -2.37 13.92 -5.71
N THR A 30 -3.67 13.73 -5.68
CA THR A 30 -4.50 13.80 -4.47
C THR A 30 -4.80 12.38 -3.99
N ILE A 31 -4.49 12.10 -2.73
CA ILE A 31 -4.68 10.80 -2.09
C ILE A 31 -5.67 10.99 -0.95
N ASN A 32 -6.80 10.26 -0.98
CA ASN A 32 -7.82 10.27 0.04
C ASN A 32 -7.75 8.97 0.85
N LEU A 33 -7.48 9.09 2.15
CA LEU A 33 -7.34 7.99 3.10
C LEU A 33 -8.39 8.14 4.22
N ASN A 34 -8.61 7.09 4.98
CA ASN A 34 -9.56 7.11 6.11
C ASN A 34 -10.96 7.60 5.72
N VAL A 35 -11.44 7.15 4.56
CA VAL A 35 -12.78 7.52 4.12
C VAL A 35 -13.81 6.89 5.05
N THR A 36 -14.60 7.73 5.70
CA THR A 36 -15.70 7.34 6.60
C THR A 36 -16.97 8.07 6.20
N GLN A 37 -18.11 7.43 6.39
CA GLN A 37 -19.42 8.04 6.16
C GLN A 37 -20.09 8.30 7.52
N ASN A 38 -20.58 9.51 7.72
CA ASN A 38 -21.32 9.89 8.93
C ASN A 38 -22.79 9.43 8.84
N THR A 39 -23.55 9.66 9.91
CA THR A 39 -24.99 9.29 10.01
C THR A 39 -25.87 10.05 9.03
N ASP A 40 -25.43 11.22 8.55
CA ASP A 40 -26.15 12.08 7.61
C ASP A 40 -25.86 11.71 6.14
N GLY A 41 -25.03 10.66 5.93
CA GLY A 41 -24.65 10.20 4.61
C GLY A 41 -23.50 10.96 3.96
N GLU A 42 -22.87 11.89 4.70
CA GLU A 42 -21.71 12.66 4.22
C GLU A 42 -20.42 11.91 4.48
N TYR A 43 -19.43 12.10 3.60
CA TYR A 43 -18.11 11.48 3.70
C TYR A 43 -17.08 12.44 4.31
N GLN A 44 -16.17 11.86 5.08
CA GLN A 44 -14.99 12.53 5.63
C GLN A 44 -13.75 11.75 5.20
N CYS A 45 -12.66 12.42 4.91
CA CYS A 45 -11.39 11.76 4.62
C CYS A 45 -10.18 12.64 4.98
N GLN A 46 -9.05 11.98 5.16
CA GLN A 46 -7.75 12.63 5.23
C GLN A 46 -7.16 12.70 3.82
N THR A 47 -6.81 13.91 3.38
CA THR A 47 -6.32 14.17 2.03
C THR A 47 -4.86 14.58 2.04
N LEU A 48 -4.05 13.93 1.21
CA LEU A 48 -2.69 14.35 0.87
C LEU A 48 -2.69 14.88 -0.56
N SER A 49 -2.42 16.16 -0.74
CA SER A 49 -2.23 16.78 -2.05
C SER A 49 -0.74 16.95 -2.31
N ILE A 50 -0.23 16.26 -3.33
CA ILE A 50 1.19 16.18 -3.68
C ILE A 50 1.39 16.88 -5.02
N SER A 51 2.07 18.04 -5.00
CA SER A 51 2.49 18.74 -6.21
C SER A 51 3.94 18.38 -6.56
N HIS A 52 4.18 17.87 -7.75
CA HIS A 52 5.49 17.37 -8.16
C HIS A 52 5.74 17.57 -9.66
N ASP A 53 7.01 17.54 -10.03
CA ASP A 53 7.45 17.51 -11.42
C ASP A 53 7.57 16.03 -11.86
N GLY A 54 7.05 15.71 -13.05
CA GLY A 54 7.00 14.32 -13.54
C GLY A 54 5.88 13.50 -12.91
N ARG A 55 5.91 12.20 -13.12
CA ARG A 55 4.85 11.27 -12.72
C ARG A 55 5.30 10.42 -11.52
N LEU A 56 4.53 10.40 -10.43
CA LEU A 56 4.78 9.49 -9.32
C LEU A 56 4.47 8.05 -9.73
N SER A 57 5.34 7.12 -9.32
CA SER A 57 5.07 5.69 -9.39
C SER A 57 4.18 5.22 -8.24
N ALA A 58 3.66 4.00 -8.33
CA ALA A 58 2.93 3.38 -7.22
C ALA A 58 3.79 3.30 -5.95
N SER A 59 5.06 2.91 -6.08
CA SER A 59 6.01 2.85 -4.96
C SER A 59 6.27 4.21 -4.33
N ASP A 60 6.34 5.30 -5.11
CA ASP A 60 6.50 6.65 -4.57
C ASP A 60 5.30 7.06 -3.73
N ILE A 61 4.09 6.74 -4.18
CA ILE A 61 2.85 7.00 -3.43
C ILE A 61 2.87 6.26 -2.10
N ILE A 62 3.18 4.96 -2.10
CA ILE A 62 3.25 4.15 -0.87
C ILE A 62 4.35 4.69 0.06
N LYS A 63 5.50 5.08 -0.48
CA LYS A 63 6.60 5.66 0.30
C LYS A 63 6.19 6.96 0.99
N ILE A 64 5.46 7.82 0.31
CA ILE A 64 4.94 9.07 0.89
C ILE A 64 3.97 8.76 2.02
N ILE A 65 3.01 7.85 1.80
CA ILE A 65 2.03 7.43 2.82
C ILE A 65 2.74 6.84 4.04
N SER A 66 3.71 5.94 3.82
CA SER A 66 4.51 5.32 4.89
C SER A 66 5.34 6.35 5.66
N GLY A 67 5.99 7.29 4.95
CA GLY A 67 6.77 8.36 5.56
C GLY A 67 5.95 9.33 6.40
N LYS A 68 4.64 9.41 6.17
CA LYS A 68 3.67 10.17 6.98
C LYS A 68 3.08 9.36 8.14
N GLY A 69 3.46 8.10 8.30
CA GLY A 69 2.89 7.21 9.32
C GLY A 69 1.46 6.75 8.99
N LEU A 70 1.02 6.90 7.74
CA LEU A 70 -0.37 6.65 7.32
C LEU A 70 -0.57 5.28 6.65
N PHE A 71 0.45 4.41 6.66
CA PHE A 71 0.37 3.09 6.03
C PHE A 71 -0.78 2.23 6.57
N GLY A 72 -1.05 2.30 7.89
CA GLY A 72 -2.17 1.59 8.53
C GLY A 72 -3.57 2.07 8.11
N HIS A 73 -3.66 3.17 7.35
CA HIS A 73 -4.91 3.72 6.83
C HIS A 73 -5.18 3.34 5.37
N ILE A 74 -4.31 2.52 4.79
CA ILE A 74 -4.50 1.97 3.44
C ILE A 74 -5.61 0.91 3.50
N GLY A 75 -6.72 1.17 2.80
CA GLY A 75 -7.84 0.24 2.67
C GLY A 75 -7.94 -0.40 1.30
N VAL A 76 -8.84 -1.36 1.15
CA VAL A 76 -9.05 -2.12 -0.10
C VAL A 76 -9.42 -1.22 -1.27
N ALA A 77 -10.27 -0.20 -1.05
CA ALA A 77 -10.66 0.74 -2.10
C ALA A 77 -9.45 1.51 -2.65
N PHE A 78 -8.55 1.96 -1.78
CA PHE A 78 -7.30 2.61 -2.18
C PHE A 78 -6.42 1.66 -3.01
N LEU A 79 -6.24 0.42 -2.55
CA LEU A 79 -5.40 -0.57 -3.24
C LEU A 79 -5.97 -0.94 -4.61
N LYS A 80 -7.28 -1.13 -4.73
CA LYS A 80 -7.95 -1.37 -6.03
C LYS A 80 -7.76 -0.19 -6.98
N CYS A 81 -7.84 1.04 -6.47
CA CYS A 81 -7.56 2.25 -7.26
C CYS A 81 -6.08 2.29 -7.71
N LEU A 82 -5.14 1.96 -6.82
CA LEU A 82 -3.71 1.89 -7.12
C LEU A 82 -3.42 0.84 -8.20
N VAL A 83 -3.97 -0.36 -8.05
CA VAL A 83 -3.85 -1.46 -9.03
C VAL A 83 -4.34 -1.03 -10.40
N SER A 84 -5.53 -0.44 -10.48
CA SER A 84 -6.10 0.05 -11.74
C SER A 84 -5.27 1.18 -12.36
N LEU A 85 -4.86 2.16 -11.56
CA LEU A 85 -4.17 3.37 -12.04
C LEU A 85 -2.76 3.07 -12.57
N PHE A 86 -2.09 2.08 -12.00
CA PHE A 86 -0.73 1.68 -12.36
C PHE A 86 -0.64 0.36 -13.13
N ALA A 87 -1.79 -0.22 -13.49
CA ALA A 87 -1.87 -1.52 -14.19
C ALA A 87 -1.02 -2.60 -13.52
N ILE A 88 -1.14 -2.73 -12.19
CA ILE A 88 -0.42 -3.75 -11.42
C ILE A 88 -1.04 -5.12 -11.75
N PRO A 89 -0.26 -6.09 -12.30
CA PRO A 89 -0.85 -7.25 -12.92
C PRO A 89 -1.32 -8.33 -11.94
N ASP A 90 -0.68 -8.42 -10.77
CA ASP A 90 -0.85 -9.54 -9.86
C ASP A 90 -0.55 -9.19 -8.40
N TYR A 91 -0.86 -10.15 -7.54
CA TYR A 91 -0.64 -10.11 -6.10
C TYR A 91 0.82 -9.85 -5.72
N ASP A 92 1.76 -10.58 -6.33
CA ASP A 92 3.19 -10.50 -5.98
C ASP A 92 3.76 -9.11 -6.30
N THR A 93 3.37 -8.57 -7.45
CA THR A 93 3.76 -7.21 -7.85
C THR A 93 3.20 -6.16 -6.88
N LEU A 94 1.93 -6.29 -6.46
CA LEU A 94 1.36 -5.37 -5.48
C LEU A 94 2.06 -5.49 -4.13
N ALA A 95 2.31 -6.71 -3.65
CA ALA A 95 3.02 -6.93 -2.39
C ALA A 95 4.43 -6.31 -2.44
N ALA A 96 5.16 -6.48 -3.54
CA ALA A 96 6.48 -5.87 -3.75
C ALA A 96 6.42 -4.33 -3.75
N VAL A 97 5.41 -3.73 -4.39
CA VAL A 97 5.18 -2.28 -4.36
C VAL A 97 4.95 -1.79 -2.93
N LEU A 98 4.14 -2.49 -2.15
CA LEU A 98 3.87 -2.14 -0.75
C LEU A 98 5.14 -2.25 0.12
N VAL A 99 5.93 -3.32 -0.04
CA VAL A 99 7.19 -3.50 0.68
C VAL A 99 8.18 -2.39 0.34
N SER A 100 8.34 -2.06 -0.95
CA SER A 100 9.27 -1.02 -1.42
C SER A 100 8.94 0.39 -0.92
N GLY A 101 7.72 0.61 -0.44
CA GLY A 101 7.31 1.86 0.18
C GLY A 101 8.01 2.14 1.52
N ARG A 102 8.49 1.11 2.21
CA ARG A 102 9.21 1.24 3.50
C ARG A 102 10.65 0.76 3.44
N TYR A 103 10.90 -0.34 2.73
CA TYR A 103 12.23 -0.95 2.64
C TYR A 103 12.74 -0.89 1.20
N THR A 104 13.94 -0.37 1.04
CA THR A 104 14.70 -0.51 -0.20
C THR A 104 15.45 -1.84 -0.20
N TYR A 105 15.81 -2.34 -1.37
CA TYR A 105 16.61 -3.56 -1.47
C TYR A 105 17.91 -3.56 -0.64
N PRO A 106 18.70 -2.46 -0.58
CA PRO A 106 19.85 -2.39 0.33
C PRO A 106 19.47 -2.48 1.82
N GLU A 107 18.33 -1.94 2.22
CA GLU A 107 17.83 -2.02 3.62
C GLU A 107 17.41 -3.44 3.97
N GLU A 108 16.71 -4.14 3.07
CA GLU A 108 16.39 -5.56 3.23
C GLU A 108 17.65 -6.40 3.40
N LEU A 109 18.66 -6.23 2.53
CA LEU A 109 19.95 -6.90 2.66
C LEU A 109 20.65 -6.57 3.98
N SER A 110 20.54 -5.33 4.47
CA SER A 110 21.09 -4.93 5.76
C SER A 110 20.43 -5.68 6.92
N CYS A 111 19.10 -5.87 6.88
CA CYS A 111 18.38 -6.66 7.88
C CYS A 111 18.90 -8.12 7.94
N HIS A 112 19.08 -8.75 6.77
CA HIS A 112 19.62 -10.11 6.69
C HIS A 112 21.06 -10.20 7.20
N ARG A 113 21.93 -9.25 6.85
CA ARG A 113 23.32 -9.21 7.35
C ARG A 113 23.40 -9.06 8.86
N LYS A 114 22.56 -8.18 9.44
CA LYS A 114 22.50 -8.00 10.90
C LYS A 114 22.06 -9.28 11.60
N ALA A 115 21.06 -9.97 11.04
CA ALA A 115 20.60 -11.25 11.58
C ALA A 115 21.72 -12.32 11.60
N LEU A 116 22.54 -12.39 10.55
CA LEU A 116 23.71 -13.27 10.49
C LEU A 116 24.78 -12.93 11.55
N LEU A 117 24.82 -11.68 12.01
CA LEU A 117 25.70 -11.22 13.08
C LEU A 117 25.07 -11.33 14.48
N GLY A 118 23.87 -11.92 14.58
CA GLY A 118 23.17 -12.18 15.85
C GLY A 118 22.12 -11.13 16.22
N ASP A 119 21.96 -10.05 15.45
CA ASP A 119 20.91 -9.05 15.65
C ASP A 119 19.68 -9.42 14.80
N MET A 120 18.77 -10.18 15.38
CA MET A 120 17.57 -10.69 14.71
C MET A 120 16.43 -9.68 14.64
N GLN A 121 16.46 -8.60 15.42
CA GLN A 121 15.33 -7.67 15.52
C GLN A 121 14.97 -7.02 14.17
N PRO A 122 15.91 -6.47 13.38
CA PRO A 122 15.58 -5.85 12.10
C PRO A 122 14.96 -6.81 11.08
N LEU A 123 15.39 -8.08 11.09
CA LEU A 123 14.81 -9.09 10.20
C LEU A 123 13.41 -9.49 10.64
N THR A 124 13.15 -9.55 11.94
CA THR A 124 11.82 -9.83 12.49
C THR A 124 10.83 -8.72 12.11
N GLU A 125 11.25 -7.46 12.24
CA GLU A 125 10.44 -6.30 11.84
C GLU A 125 10.15 -6.27 10.33
N LEU A 126 11.16 -6.56 9.50
CA LEU A 126 10.99 -6.69 8.05
C LEU A 126 9.98 -7.79 7.70
N ASN A 127 10.13 -8.98 8.27
CA ASN A 127 9.25 -10.10 8.00
C ASN A 127 7.80 -9.79 8.43
N ALA A 128 7.59 -9.18 9.58
CA ALA A 128 6.26 -8.76 10.03
C ALA A 128 5.62 -7.74 9.07
N TYR A 129 6.41 -6.80 8.57
CA TYR A 129 5.93 -5.83 7.59
C TYR A 129 5.60 -6.47 6.24
N VAL A 130 6.45 -7.38 5.75
CA VAL A 130 6.20 -8.14 4.52
C VAL A 130 4.89 -8.93 4.61
N GLU A 131 4.63 -9.59 5.75
CA GLU A 131 3.36 -10.32 5.95
C GLU A 131 2.15 -9.36 5.96
N GLN A 132 2.25 -8.19 6.56
CA GLN A 132 1.20 -7.15 6.46
C GLN A 132 0.94 -6.75 4.99
N CYS A 133 2.00 -6.54 4.21
CA CYS A 133 1.89 -6.19 2.79
C CYS A 133 1.20 -7.30 1.99
N LYS A 134 1.53 -8.56 2.26
CA LYS A 134 0.89 -9.72 1.63
C LYS A 134 -0.60 -9.82 1.97
N VAL A 135 -0.97 -9.64 3.23
CA VAL A 135 -2.38 -9.63 3.66
C VAL A 135 -3.15 -8.51 2.97
N LEU A 136 -2.58 -7.31 2.86
CA LEU A 136 -3.21 -6.20 2.15
C LEU A 136 -3.35 -6.49 0.66
N ALA A 137 -2.31 -7.03 0.01
CA ALA A 137 -2.35 -7.37 -1.40
C ALA A 137 -3.41 -8.45 -1.69
N ALA A 138 -3.52 -9.47 -0.84
CA ALA A 138 -4.52 -10.54 -0.98
C ALA A 138 -5.97 -10.04 -0.98
N GLN A 139 -6.25 -8.93 -0.29
CA GLN A 139 -7.59 -8.33 -0.27
C GLN A 139 -8.00 -7.72 -1.62
N CYS A 140 -7.05 -7.46 -2.53
CA CYS A 140 -7.31 -6.87 -3.84
C CYS A 140 -7.50 -7.89 -4.94
N PHE A 141 -6.78 -8.99 -4.84
CA PHE A 141 -6.84 -10.08 -5.79
C PHE A 141 -7.66 -11.20 -5.15
N ASP A 142 -8.98 -11.23 -5.41
CA ASP A 142 -9.85 -12.31 -4.95
C ASP A 142 -9.25 -13.65 -5.34
N ASN A 143 -9.18 -14.54 -4.39
CA ASN A 143 -8.59 -15.88 -4.29
C ASN A 143 -8.74 -16.84 -5.49
N ALA A 144 -8.48 -16.39 -6.70
CA ALA A 144 -8.46 -17.31 -7.85
C ALA A 144 -7.19 -18.19 -7.89
N ASP A 145 -6.10 -17.77 -7.20
CA ASP A 145 -4.79 -18.46 -7.26
C ASP A 145 -4.09 -18.55 -5.90
N THR A 146 -4.78 -18.94 -4.84
CA THR A 146 -4.07 -19.50 -3.69
C THR A 146 -3.77 -20.95 -4.03
N PRO A 147 -2.50 -21.36 -4.26
CA PRO A 147 -2.18 -22.76 -4.36
C PRO A 147 -2.56 -23.42 -3.03
N ASN A 148 -3.63 -24.22 -3.07
CA ASN A 148 -3.98 -25.13 -2.01
C ASN A 148 -2.78 -26.01 -1.75
N ASN A 149 -2.02 -25.70 -0.71
CA ASN A 149 -1.01 -26.59 -0.17
C ASN A 149 -1.75 -27.67 0.61
N GLU A 150 -2.54 -28.48 -0.13
CA GLU A 150 -3.05 -29.71 0.40
C GLU A 150 -1.87 -30.66 0.60
N ASN A 151 -1.40 -30.69 1.84
CA ASN A 151 -0.59 -31.76 2.39
C ASN A 151 -1.36 -33.09 2.18
N LYS A 152 -1.16 -33.72 1.05
CA LYS A 152 -1.46 -35.15 0.90
C LYS A 152 -0.42 -35.92 1.71
N ASN A 153 -0.71 -36.08 3.00
CA ASN A 153 -0.19 -37.20 3.77
C ASN A 153 -0.95 -38.45 3.31
N GLU A 154 -0.50 -39.06 2.25
CA GLU A 154 -0.84 -40.46 1.98
C GLU A 154 0.03 -41.32 2.88
N ASN A 155 -0.50 -41.71 4.04
CA ASN A 155 -0.09 -42.88 4.76
C ASN A 155 -0.57 -44.10 3.96
N GLU A 156 0.30 -44.67 3.18
CA GLU A 156 0.15 -46.09 2.78
C GLU A 156 0.84 -46.94 3.84
N ASN A 157 0.00 -47.55 4.69
CA ASN A 157 0.34 -48.76 5.44
C ASN A 157 -0.10 -49.95 4.59
N GLU A 158 0.84 -50.76 4.17
CA GLU A 158 0.74 -52.23 4.10
C GLU A 158 2.11 -52.85 4.34
#